data_80c8965e830cbf852bf25c3fce090a4c
#
_entry.id   80c8965e830cbf852bf25c3fce090a4c
#
_cell.length_a   1.000
_cell.length_b   1.000
_cell.length_c   1.000
_cell.angle_alpha   90.00
_cell.angle_beta   90.00
_cell.angle_gamma   90.00
#
_symmetry.space_group_name_H-M   'P 1'
#
loop_
_entity.id
_entity.type
_entity.pdbx_description
1 polymer ?
#
loop_
_entity_poly.entity_id
_entity_poly.type
_entity_poly.pdbx_seq_one_letter_code
_entity_poly.pdbx_strand_id
1 'polypeptide(L)'
;TQGPTVTRYDIDIPGNIPTTRVLSCDKEIAMRLHAKDGVNIQTNYENGSISIEVPNRQRAVVGLKEMILSDQFTRAKEGALMFGLGKDIEGKAICGDIAKMKHILVAGSTGAGKSVCLNALIISLLYKYSPEQLRIILVDPKQVEFNIYEKLPHLMVNEIINEPAKVVNVLNWLITEM
;
A
#
# COMPACT_ATOMS: atom_id res chain seq x y z
N THR A 1 -10.92 17.74 -6.03
CA THR A 1 -9.54 17.22 -6.25
C THR A 1 -9.62 15.97 -7.11
N GLN A 2 -8.82 15.88 -8.16
CA GLN A 2 -8.73 14.71 -9.04
C GLN A 2 -7.45 13.94 -8.71
N GLY A 3 -7.61 12.75 -8.16
CA GLY A 3 -6.52 11.83 -7.88
C GLY A 3 -6.31 10.78 -8.99
N PRO A 4 -5.33 9.88 -8.83
CA PRO A 4 -5.01 8.87 -9.85
C PRO A 4 -6.12 7.83 -10.04
N THR A 5 -6.84 7.47 -9.00
CA THR A 5 -7.86 6.41 -9.03
C THR A 5 -9.26 6.89 -8.71
N VAL A 6 -9.38 7.98 -7.94
CA VAL A 6 -10.65 8.58 -7.53
C VAL A 6 -10.61 10.08 -7.70
N THR A 7 -11.77 10.68 -7.94
CA THR A 7 -11.99 12.14 -7.89
C THR A 7 -12.80 12.44 -6.65
N ARG A 8 -12.33 13.34 -5.78
CA ARG A 8 -13.03 13.81 -4.59
C ARG A 8 -13.67 15.16 -4.84
N TYR A 9 -14.94 15.23 -4.52
CA TYR A 9 -15.75 16.44 -4.50
C TYR A 9 -16.06 16.79 -3.05
N ASP A 10 -15.57 17.93 -2.58
CA ASP A 10 -15.93 18.47 -1.28
C ASP A 10 -17.08 19.46 -1.46
N ILE A 11 -18.17 19.22 -0.77
CA ILE A 11 -19.41 20.01 -0.88
C ILE A 11 -19.82 20.56 0.48
N ASP A 12 -20.17 21.83 0.50
CA ASP A 12 -20.77 22.46 1.66
C ASP A 12 -22.27 22.24 1.66
N ILE A 13 -22.83 21.87 2.81
CA ILE A 13 -24.27 21.62 2.96
C ILE A 13 -24.90 22.80 3.67
N PRO A 14 -25.96 23.37 3.10
CA PRO A 14 -26.79 24.36 3.81
C PRO A 14 -27.31 23.80 5.13
N GLY A 15 -27.28 24.61 6.20
CA GLY A 15 -27.62 24.18 7.56
C GLY A 15 -29.05 23.64 7.76
N ASN A 16 -29.92 23.82 6.77
CA ASN A 16 -31.29 23.29 6.74
C ASN A 16 -31.40 21.86 6.18
N ILE A 17 -30.28 21.28 5.68
CA ILE A 17 -30.23 19.89 5.15
C ILE A 17 -29.51 19.01 6.13
N PRO A 18 -30.13 17.97 6.70
CA PRO A 18 -29.44 17.01 7.54
C PRO A 18 -28.33 16.26 6.76
N THR A 19 -27.13 16.18 7.31
CA THR A 19 -25.99 15.47 6.69
C THR A 19 -26.29 13.99 6.42
N THR A 20 -27.09 13.37 7.29
CA THR A 20 -27.54 11.97 7.14
C THR A 20 -28.30 11.74 5.83
N ARG A 21 -29.03 12.74 5.35
CA ARG A 21 -29.77 12.64 4.08
C ARG A 21 -28.80 12.55 2.89
N VAL A 22 -27.70 13.28 2.92
CA VAL A 22 -26.69 13.22 1.85
C VAL A 22 -25.90 11.92 1.93
N LEU A 23 -25.55 11.46 3.15
CA LEU A 23 -24.84 10.19 3.36
C LEU A 23 -25.64 8.98 2.84
N SER A 24 -26.97 9.04 2.88
CA SER A 24 -27.84 7.96 2.38
C SER A 24 -28.03 7.95 0.85
N CYS A 25 -27.49 8.93 0.13
CA CYS A 25 -27.63 9.02 -1.34
C CYS A 25 -26.52 8.28 -2.12
N ASP A 26 -25.65 7.52 -1.45
CA ASP A 26 -24.51 6.82 -2.04
C ASP A 26 -24.90 5.97 -3.27
N LYS A 27 -25.95 5.15 -3.13
CA LYS A 27 -26.44 4.26 -4.19
C LYS A 27 -27.05 5.03 -5.36
N GLU A 28 -27.80 6.09 -5.08
CA GLU A 28 -28.43 6.91 -6.12
C GLU A 28 -27.35 7.67 -6.93
N ILE A 29 -26.38 8.26 -6.24
CA ILE A 29 -25.26 8.94 -6.89
C ILE A 29 -24.43 7.96 -7.72
N ALA A 30 -24.11 6.79 -7.17
CA ALA A 30 -23.38 5.75 -7.90
C ALA A 30 -24.11 5.31 -9.17
N MET A 31 -25.43 5.13 -9.10
CA MET A 31 -26.25 4.75 -10.25
C MET A 31 -26.25 5.83 -11.33
N ARG A 32 -26.45 7.10 -10.96
CA ARG A 32 -26.47 8.22 -11.93
C ARG A 32 -25.11 8.47 -12.58
N LEU A 33 -24.02 8.24 -11.84
CA LEU A 33 -22.65 8.39 -12.36
C LEU A 33 -22.14 7.12 -13.08
N HIS A 34 -22.96 6.05 -13.12
CA HIS A 34 -22.56 4.73 -13.61
C HIS A 34 -21.28 4.20 -12.94
N ALA A 35 -21.10 4.51 -11.66
CA ALA A 35 -19.96 4.06 -10.85
C ALA A 35 -20.21 2.64 -10.36
N LYS A 36 -19.68 1.64 -11.10
CA LYS A 36 -19.88 0.21 -10.80
C LYS A 36 -19.36 -0.19 -9.42
N ASP A 37 -18.28 0.43 -8.97
CA ASP A 37 -17.65 0.18 -7.67
C ASP A 37 -18.29 1.00 -6.53
N GLY A 38 -19.39 1.72 -6.82
CA GLY A 38 -20.02 2.61 -5.87
C GLY A 38 -19.33 3.98 -5.75
N VAL A 39 -19.81 4.80 -4.83
CA VAL A 39 -19.17 6.05 -4.39
C VAL A 39 -18.97 5.98 -2.89
N ASN A 40 -17.92 6.64 -2.39
CA ASN A 40 -17.67 6.75 -0.95
C ASN A 40 -18.05 8.16 -0.50
N ILE A 41 -18.93 8.27 0.50
CA ILE A 41 -19.36 9.56 1.03
C ILE A 41 -18.95 9.63 2.50
N GLN A 42 -18.18 10.65 2.86
CA GLN A 42 -17.65 10.83 4.21
C GLN A 42 -17.87 12.27 4.70
N THR A 43 -18.08 12.41 6.01
CA THR A 43 -18.15 13.73 6.64
C THR A 43 -16.74 14.19 6.99
N ASN A 44 -16.36 15.36 6.53
CA ASN A 44 -15.14 16.02 6.95
C ASN A 44 -15.47 16.99 8.10
N TYR A 45 -15.12 16.58 9.32
CA TYR A 45 -15.41 17.37 10.52
C TYR A 45 -14.50 18.57 10.71
N GLU A 46 -13.33 18.61 10.05
CA GLU A 46 -12.38 19.72 10.18
C GLU A 46 -12.89 21.00 9.53
N ASN A 47 -13.54 20.88 8.38
CA ASN A 47 -14.07 22.01 7.62
C ASN A 47 -15.60 22.01 7.49
N GLY A 48 -16.30 21.05 8.11
CA GLY A 48 -17.76 20.96 8.10
C GLY A 48 -18.36 20.59 6.74
N SER A 49 -17.58 20.02 5.82
CA SER A 49 -18.02 19.63 4.48
C SER A 49 -18.31 18.13 4.38
N ILE A 50 -18.95 17.71 3.28
CA ILE A 50 -19.05 16.30 2.89
C ILE A 50 -18.15 16.05 1.69
N SER A 51 -17.30 15.03 1.80
CA SER A 51 -16.45 14.55 0.72
C SER A 51 -17.13 13.39 0.00
N ILE A 52 -17.30 13.50 -1.32
CA ILE A 52 -17.79 12.44 -2.19
C ILE A 52 -16.64 11.97 -3.08
N GLU A 53 -16.22 10.73 -2.91
CA GLU A 53 -15.18 10.11 -3.72
C GLU A 53 -15.83 9.24 -4.80
N VAL A 54 -15.54 9.59 -6.05
CA VAL A 54 -16.06 8.90 -7.24
C VAL A 54 -14.90 8.21 -7.94
N PRO A 55 -14.96 6.88 -8.16
CA PRO A 55 -13.93 6.16 -8.92
C PRO A 55 -13.78 6.73 -10.33
N ASN A 56 -12.53 6.97 -10.74
CA ASN A 56 -12.24 7.45 -12.09
C ASN A 56 -12.57 6.37 -13.12
N ARG A 57 -13.17 6.75 -14.25
CA ARG A 57 -13.43 5.83 -15.37
C ARG A 57 -12.13 5.27 -15.96
N GLN A 58 -11.11 6.10 -16.05
CA GLN A 58 -9.75 5.72 -16.41
C GLN A 58 -8.86 5.94 -15.20
N ARG A 59 -8.39 4.84 -14.60
CA ARG A 59 -7.47 4.89 -13.48
C ARG A 59 -6.05 5.05 -13.99
N ALA A 60 -5.31 6.00 -13.46
CA ALA A 60 -3.90 6.16 -13.75
C ALA A 60 -3.10 5.05 -13.05
N VAL A 61 -2.10 4.51 -13.75
CA VAL A 61 -1.15 3.57 -13.16
C VAL A 61 -0.12 4.36 -12.35
N VAL A 62 0.02 4.00 -11.08
CA VAL A 62 1.05 4.57 -10.20
C VAL A 62 2.28 3.67 -10.28
N GLY A 63 3.32 4.15 -10.96
CA GLY A 63 4.56 3.38 -11.15
C GLY A 63 5.46 3.41 -9.91
N LEU A 64 6.08 2.26 -9.58
CA LEU A 64 7.03 2.17 -8.47
C LEU A 64 8.20 3.16 -8.61
N LYS A 65 8.66 3.43 -9.83
CA LYS A 65 9.70 4.41 -10.12
C LYS A 65 9.38 5.80 -9.54
N GLU A 66 8.12 6.25 -9.67
CA GLU A 66 7.72 7.56 -9.13
C GLU A 66 7.80 7.58 -7.60
N MET A 67 7.49 6.46 -6.94
CA MET A 67 7.59 6.33 -5.49
C MET A 67 9.04 6.39 -5.02
N ILE A 68 9.93 5.63 -5.68
CA ILE A 68 11.37 5.56 -5.36
C ILE A 68 12.05 6.92 -5.57
N LEU A 69 11.63 7.69 -6.55
CA LEU A 69 12.18 9.02 -6.84
C LEU A 69 11.54 10.15 -6.00
N SER A 70 10.52 9.86 -5.21
CA SER A 70 9.85 10.87 -4.39
C SER A 70 10.74 11.38 -3.26
N ASP A 71 10.54 12.64 -2.86
CA ASP A 71 11.24 13.25 -1.73
C ASP A 71 11.04 12.47 -0.43
N GLN A 72 9.84 11.92 -0.21
CA GLN A 72 9.53 11.13 0.97
C GLN A 72 10.37 9.86 1.05
N PHE A 73 10.66 9.22 -0.08
CA PHE A 73 11.49 8.03 -0.14
C PHE A 73 12.99 8.37 -0.06
N THR A 74 13.43 9.37 -0.82
CA THR A 74 14.86 9.69 -0.96
C THR A 74 15.45 10.36 0.28
N ARG A 75 14.69 11.26 0.93
CA ARG A 75 15.12 12.02 2.12
C ARG A 75 14.79 11.34 3.45
N ALA A 76 14.52 10.04 3.43
CA ALA A 76 14.25 9.29 4.65
C ALA A 76 15.46 9.31 5.62
N LYS A 77 15.16 9.34 6.92
CA LYS A 77 16.18 9.32 7.97
C LYS A 77 17.00 8.04 7.92
N GLU A 78 18.23 8.11 8.43
CA GLU A 78 19.07 6.94 8.64
C GLU A 78 18.36 5.91 9.54
N GLY A 79 18.51 4.63 9.21
CA GLY A 79 17.82 3.54 9.92
C GLY A 79 16.36 3.30 9.52
N ALA A 80 15.75 4.16 8.68
CA ALA A 80 14.42 3.90 8.15
C ALA A 80 14.46 2.83 7.05
N LEU A 81 13.47 1.93 7.02
CA LEU A 81 13.27 0.93 5.96
C LEU A 81 12.09 1.33 5.09
N MET A 82 12.35 2.21 4.12
CA MET A 82 11.34 2.83 3.29
C MET A 82 10.88 1.95 2.14
N PHE A 83 9.55 1.95 1.88
CA PHE A 83 8.96 1.36 0.68
C PHE A 83 7.82 2.22 0.14
N GLY A 84 7.61 2.16 -1.18
CA GLY A 84 6.54 2.89 -1.85
C GLY A 84 5.18 2.22 -1.66
N LEU A 85 4.19 2.94 -1.15
CA LEU A 85 2.80 2.48 -1.01
C LEU A 85 1.94 2.89 -2.20
N GLY A 86 2.14 4.10 -2.72
CA GLY A 86 1.35 4.63 -3.82
C GLY A 86 1.20 6.14 -3.73
N LYS A 87 0.12 6.66 -4.31
CA LYS A 87 -0.24 8.09 -4.25
C LYS A 87 -1.56 8.27 -3.51
N ASP A 88 -1.67 9.37 -2.76
CA ASP A 88 -2.94 9.80 -2.21
C ASP A 88 -3.86 10.41 -3.29
N ILE A 89 -5.02 10.87 -2.86
CA ILE A 89 -6.03 11.50 -3.75
C ILE A 89 -5.56 12.84 -4.32
N GLU A 90 -4.50 13.44 -3.80
CA GLU A 90 -3.89 14.66 -4.31
C GLU A 90 -2.75 14.37 -5.30
N GLY A 91 -2.44 13.07 -5.51
CA GLY A 91 -1.33 12.62 -6.37
C GLY A 91 0.03 12.68 -5.69
N LYS A 92 0.09 12.94 -4.38
CA LYS A 92 1.32 12.98 -3.61
C LYS A 92 1.79 11.55 -3.29
N ALA A 93 3.08 11.30 -3.42
CA ALA A 93 3.66 10.02 -3.08
C ALA A 93 3.55 9.71 -1.58
N ILE A 94 3.11 8.50 -1.26
CA ILE A 94 3.02 7.96 0.09
C ILE A 94 3.97 6.78 0.22
N CYS A 95 4.89 6.85 1.17
CA CYS A 95 5.82 5.78 1.51
C CYS A 95 5.60 5.31 2.94
N GLY A 96 5.84 4.03 3.17
CA GLY A 96 5.85 3.42 4.50
C GLY A 96 7.27 3.21 5.00
N ASP A 97 7.41 3.05 6.32
CA ASP A 97 8.66 2.71 6.99
C ASP A 97 8.44 1.43 7.81
N ILE A 98 9.00 0.30 7.31
CA ILE A 98 8.82 -1.02 7.96
C ILE A 98 9.42 -1.03 9.37
N ALA A 99 10.53 -0.35 9.57
CA ALA A 99 11.18 -0.31 10.89
C ALA A 99 10.24 0.24 11.97
N LYS A 100 9.37 1.20 11.61
CA LYS A 100 8.35 1.74 12.52
C LYS A 100 7.10 0.88 12.64
N MET A 101 6.71 0.21 11.53
CA MET A 101 5.51 -0.61 11.50
C MET A 101 5.66 -1.93 12.24
N LYS A 102 6.89 -2.45 12.37
CA LYS A 102 7.24 -3.74 12.99
C LYS A 102 6.60 -4.95 12.31
N HIS A 103 5.28 -4.95 12.19
CA HIS A 103 4.48 -6.00 11.55
C HIS A 103 3.51 -5.38 10.56
N ILE A 104 3.38 -6.00 9.38
CA ILE A 104 2.46 -5.56 8.33
C ILE A 104 1.63 -6.77 7.88
N LEU A 105 0.33 -6.60 7.83
CA LEU A 105 -0.59 -7.55 7.22
C LEU A 105 -1.06 -6.99 5.88
N VAL A 106 -0.77 -7.69 4.78
CA VAL A 106 -1.27 -7.37 3.44
C VAL A 106 -2.33 -8.39 3.06
N ALA A 107 -3.58 -7.96 2.98
CA ALA A 107 -4.72 -8.81 2.65
C ALA A 107 -5.47 -8.28 1.42
N GLY A 108 -6.09 -9.19 0.67
CA GLY A 108 -6.91 -8.85 -0.50
C GLY A 108 -7.44 -10.10 -1.18
N SER A 109 -8.52 -9.94 -1.94
CA SER A 109 -9.08 -10.99 -2.79
C SER A 109 -8.10 -11.36 -3.92
N THR A 110 -8.36 -12.49 -4.58
CA THR A 110 -7.56 -12.89 -5.76
C THR A 110 -7.61 -11.79 -6.82
N GLY A 111 -6.45 -11.38 -7.32
CA GLY A 111 -6.34 -10.30 -8.30
C GLY A 111 -6.36 -8.86 -7.73
N ALA A 112 -6.51 -8.68 -6.41
CA ALA A 112 -6.50 -7.35 -5.79
C ALA A 112 -5.12 -6.66 -5.78
N GLY A 113 -4.05 -7.33 -6.22
CA GLY A 113 -2.70 -6.77 -6.28
C GLY A 113 -1.82 -7.04 -5.06
N LYS A 114 -2.19 -8.00 -4.18
CA LYS A 114 -1.38 -8.36 -2.99
C LYS A 114 0.07 -8.68 -3.35
N SER A 115 0.30 -9.58 -4.32
CA SER A 115 1.65 -9.96 -4.78
C SER A 115 2.40 -8.79 -5.41
N VAL A 116 1.70 -7.91 -6.13
CA VAL A 116 2.29 -6.67 -6.66
C VAL A 116 2.75 -5.75 -5.54
N CYS A 117 1.95 -5.60 -4.49
CA CYS A 117 2.31 -4.80 -3.31
C CYS A 117 3.54 -5.37 -2.60
N LEU A 118 3.60 -6.69 -2.38
CA LEU A 118 4.75 -7.36 -1.75
C LEU A 118 6.01 -7.20 -2.60
N ASN A 119 5.91 -7.39 -3.92
CA ASN A 119 7.04 -7.18 -4.83
C ASN A 119 7.49 -5.71 -4.84
N ALA A 120 6.56 -4.75 -4.86
CA ALA A 120 6.90 -3.33 -4.79
C ALA A 120 7.63 -2.98 -3.48
N LEU A 121 7.22 -3.59 -2.36
CA LEU A 121 7.88 -3.46 -1.07
C LEU A 121 9.31 -4.00 -1.14
N ILE A 122 9.50 -5.25 -1.57
CA ILE A 122 10.82 -5.89 -1.67
C ILE A 122 11.72 -5.07 -2.60
N ILE A 123 11.26 -4.73 -3.80
CA ILE A 123 12.05 -3.95 -4.78
C ILE A 123 12.41 -2.57 -4.22
N SER A 124 11.52 -1.90 -3.49
CA SER A 124 11.83 -0.63 -2.84
C SER A 124 13.00 -0.75 -1.88
N LEU A 125 13.00 -1.79 -1.06
CA LEU A 125 14.08 -2.07 -0.11
C LEU A 125 15.39 -2.39 -0.82
N LEU A 126 15.36 -3.27 -1.83
CA LEU A 126 16.53 -3.66 -2.60
C LEU A 126 17.14 -2.50 -3.38
N TYR A 127 16.33 -1.55 -3.79
CA TYR A 127 16.80 -0.35 -4.50
C TYR A 127 17.61 0.59 -3.60
N LYS A 128 17.27 0.65 -2.32
CA LYS A 128 17.81 1.64 -1.38
C LYS A 128 18.92 1.09 -0.49
N TYR A 129 18.85 -0.17 -0.10
CA TYR A 129 19.74 -0.75 0.92
C TYR A 129 20.61 -1.85 0.33
N SER A 130 21.90 -1.83 0.70
CA SER A 130 22.86 -2.89 0.31
C SER A 130 22.67 -4.16 1.17
N PRO A 131 23.24 -5.32 0.76
CA PRO A 131 23.17 -6.53 1.55
C PRO A 131 23.80 -6.43 2.96
N GLU A 132 24.73 -5.48 3.16
CA GLU A 132 25.32 -5.21 4.49
C GLU A 132 24.37 -4.44 5.39
N GLN A 133 23.46 -3.64 4.80
CA GLN A 133 22.51 -2.79 5.52
C GLN A 133 21.18 -3.50 5.78
N LEU A 134 20.80 -4.44 4.89
CA LEU A 134 19.52 -5.14 4.97
C LEU A 134 19.68 -6.61 4.60
N ARG A 135 19.21 -7.47 5.50
CA ARG A 135 19.04 -8.90 5.25
C ARG A 135 17.56 -9.27 5.25
N ILE A 136 17.18 -10.18 4.36
CA ILE A 136 15.78 -10.57 4.13
C ILE A 136 15.67 -12.09 4.25
N ILE A 137 14.64 -12.56 4.93
CA ILE A 137 14.21 -13.95 4.90
C ILE A 137 12.88 -14.00 4.16
N LEU A 138 12.81 -14.81 3.11
CA LEU A 138 11.58 -15.00 2.33
C LEU A 138 11.01 -16.40 2.64
N VAL A 139 9.72 -16.43 2.92
CA VAL A 139 8.96 -17.66 3.16
C VAL A 139 7.83 -17.73 2.15
N ASP A 140 7.86 -18.70 1.25
CA ASP A 140 6.85 -18.91 0.21
C ASP A 140 6.41 -20.38 0.15
N PRO A 141 5.45 -20.80 1.00
CA PRO A 141 4.99 -22.19 1.04
C PRO A 141 4.38 -22.68 -0.28
N LYS A 142 3.94 -21.76 -1.13
CA LYS A 142 3.30 -22.06 -2.42
C LYS A 142 4.27 -22.07 -3.60
N GLN A 143 5.49 -21.56 -3.42
CA GLN A 143 6.54 -21.44 -4.46
C GLN A 143 6.07 -20.70 -5.73
N VAL A 144 5.26 -19.66 -5.58
CA VAL A 144 4.64 -18.95 -6.73
C VAL A 144 5.04 -17.49 -6.82
N GLU A 145 5.38 -16.85 -5.67
CA GLU A 145 5.49 -15.39 -5.63
C GLU A 145 6.94 -14.91 -5.60
N PHE A 146 7.87 -15.65 -4.97
CA PHE A 146 9.21 -15.15 -4.65
C PHE A 146 10.37 -15.85 -5.37
N ASN A 147 10.12 -16.83 -6.25
CA ASN A 147 11.17 -17.58 -6.97
C ASN A 147 12.18 -16.69 -7.71
N ILE A 148 11.74 -15.49 -8.17
CA ILE A 148 12.63 -14.52 -8.83
C ILE A 148 13.74 -13.98 -7.92
N TYR A 149 13.62 -14.16 -6.60
CA TYR A 149 14.58 -13.68 -5.59
C TYR A 149 15.54 -14.76 -5.09
N GLU A 150 15.53 -15.99 -5.63
CA GLU A 150 16.34 -17.13 -5.15
C GLU A 150 17.84 -16.86 -5.01
N LYS A 151 18.40 -16.00 -5.84
CA LYS A 151 19.86 -15.72 -5.85
C LYS A 151 20.18 -14.33 -5.32
N LEU A 152 19.28 -13.74 -4.54
CA LEU A 152 19.45 -12.41 -4.06
C LEU A 152 20.54 -12.34 -2.97
N PRO A 153 21.55 -11.47 -3.09
CA PRO A 153 22.60 -11.34 -2.06
C PRO A 153 22.08 -10.89 -0.68
N HIS A 154 20.87 -10.31 -0.64
CA HIS A 154 20.21 -9.89 0.59
C HIS A 154 19.58 -11.04 1.37
N LEU A 155 19.49 -12.24 0.80
CA LEU A 155 18.93 -13.36 1.53
C LEU A 155 19.83 -13.73 2.70
N MET A 156 19.25 -13.79 3.90
CA MET A 156 19.93 -14.20 5.13
C MET A 156 20.14 -15.72 5.17
N VAL A 157 19.17 -16.44 4.61
CA VAL A 157 19.24 -17.88 4.33
C VAL A 157 19.37 -18.03 2.82
N ASN A 158 20.31 -18.84 2.34
CA ASN A 158 20.63 -18.97 0.90
C ASN A 158 19.52 -19.63 0.05
N GLU A 159 18.32 -19.74 0.58
CA GLU A 159 17.13 -20.29 -0.09
C GLU A 159 15.86 -19.53 0.31
N ILE A 160 14.84 -19.63 -0.53
CA ILE A 160 13.46 -19.25 -0.15
C ILE A 160 12.83 -20.43 0.58
N ILE A 161 12.35 -20.19 1.79
CA ILE A 161 11.84 -21.24 2.65
C ILE A 161 10.42 -21.61 2.22
N ASN A 162 10.21 -22.86 1.84
CA ASN A 162 8.92 -23.39 1.39
C ASN A 162 8.34 -24.46 2.34
N GLU A 163 9.15 -25.03 3.21
CA GLU A 163 8.74 -26.09 4.15
C GLU A 163 8.42 -25.50 5.53
N PRO A 164 7.23 -25.77 6.11
CA PRO A 164 6.86 -25.26 7.44
C PRO A 164 7.85 -25.60 8.56
N ALA A 165 8.45 -26.79 8.52
CA ALA A 165 9.44 -27.21 9.52
C ALA A 165 10.70 -26.33 9.49
N LYS A 166 11.16 -25.95 8.30
CA LYS A 166 12.30 -25.03 8.13
C LYS A 166 12.00 -23.62 8.65
N VAL A 167 10.75 -23.16 8.50
CA VAL A 167 10.32 -21.84 9.01
C VAL A 167 10.52 -21.77 10.52
N VAL A 168 10.09 -22.80 11.27
CA VAL A 168 10.25 -22.86 12.73
C VAL A 168 11.71 -22.81 13.13
N ASN A 169 12.57 -23.56 12.44
CA ASN A 169 14.01 -23.59 12.71
C ASN A 169 14.64 -22.23 12.48
N VAL A 170 14.31 -21.54 11.39
CA VAL A 170 14.84 -20.21 11.07
C VAL A 170 14.34 -19.16 12.05
N LEU A 171 13.09 -19.22 12.49
CA LEU A 171 12.58 -18.31 13.51
C LEU A 171 13.26 -18.51 14.86
N ASN A 172 13.51 -19.77 15.27
CA ASN A 172 14.27 -20.06 16.48
C ASN A 172 15.72 -19.55 16.39
N TRP A 173 16.34 -19.72 15.23
CA TRP A 173 17.68 -19.17 14.99
C TRP A 173 17.71 -17.64 15.06
N LEU A 174 16.73 -16.95 14.47
CA LEU A 174 16.60 -15.49 14.54
C LEU A 174 16.48 -14.97 15.98
N ILE A 175 15.78 -15.68 16.87
CA ILE A 175 15.68 -15.31 18.30
C ILE A 175 17.07 -15.34 18.96
N THR A 176 17.95 -16.22 18.50
CA THR A 176 19.33 -16.33 19.05
C THR A 176 20.24 -15.23 18.52
N GLU A 177 19.99 -14.74 17.29
CA GLU A 177 20.75 -13.66 16.66
C GLU A 177 20.35 -12.26 17.17
N MET A 178 19.10 -12.11 17.67
CA MET A 178 18.57 -10.84 18.22
C MET A 178 19.05 -10.59 19.65
#